data_66a13b2ae61e835cff767c26b095dc29
#
_entry.id   66a13b2ae61e835cff767c26b095dc29
#
_cell.length_a   1.000
_cell.length_b   1.000
_cell.length_c   1.000
_cell.angle_alpha   90.00
_cell.angle_beta   90.00
_cell.angle_gamma   90.00
#
_symmetry.space_group_name_H-M   'P 1'
#
loop_
_entity.id
_entity.type
_entity.pdbx_description
1 polymer ?
#
loop_
_entity_poly.entity_id
_entity_poly.type
_entity_poly.pdbx_seq_one_letter_code
_entity_poly.pdbx_strand_id
1 'polypeptide(L)'
;MRLSELVRLVWINIMENKFKVLLTSLGIIVGAATIVLVIAIGQGSKADVADQFKNLNAGAIEVRYQASMQGMENQGGPGGMPGGFPGGGFPGGGMPSRGSSGGNRGGMAVGFSGGSRGGMMGSPFAGVRSNVDATLTYDDVEELALFVPNITTATISASGSYPVLGYDMEEEEDYTIVGAYAAYAQVSNLELSLGDFITQEDTEDLSRVCVLGSRVCEEIFGTAATAFNNVLTIDGRDYTIIGVLRSMGTVSSGVSPDTAVYLPYTTAEKYLFGGSIDPTVTVLAEDVGDVTQVMEDVEITLSDIHPGVTYTITDAGSSMKAATQSANTMSLLLVSIASIVFVVGGVGIMNVLFVSVQERTREIGILKALGCSRGNILLEFLMESNMISTFGGVAGVAIGSALMPLLGRFDMRVEASAAGVVMALVFAILTGTLFGLYPAAKAAALKPIDALNHE
;
A
#
# COMPACT_ATOMS: atom_id res chain seq x y z
N MET A 1 -5.22 -0.42 -54.43
CA MET A 1 -5.63 0.82 -53.72
C MET A 1 -4.40 1.40 -53.03
N ARG A 2 -4.21 2.72 -53.12
CA ARG A 2 -3.15 3.38 -52.39
C ARG A 2 -3.55 3.54 -50.91
N LEU A 3 -2.62 3.48 -49.99
CA LEU A 3 -2.89 3.54 -48.54
C LEU A 3 -3.66 4.81 -48.16
N SER A 4 -3.36 5.93 -48.86
CA SER A 4 -4.04 7.22 -48.65
C SER A 4 -5.52 7.20 -49.06
N GLU A 5 -5.88 6.41 -50.05
CA GLU A 5 -7.28 6.24 -50.48
C GLU A 5 -8.07 5.40 -49.48
N LEU A 6 -7.45 4.35 -48.94
CA LEU A 6 -8.05 3.54 -47.86
C LEU A 6 -8.32 4.36 -46.59
N VAL A 7 -7.35 5.13 -46.16
CA VAL A 7 -7.51 6.01 -44.97
C VAL A 7 -8.67 7.01 -45.19
N ARG A 8 -8.79 7.59 -46.39
CA ARG A 8 -9.86 8.54 -46.71
C ARG A 8 -11.24 7.87 -46.72
N LEU A 9 -11.35 6.67 -47.26
CA LEU A 9 -12.60 5.90 -47.25
C LEU A 9 -13.04 5.54 -45.83
N VAL A 10 -12.10 5.03 -44.99
CA VAL A 10 -12.36 4.69 -43.60
C VAL A 10 -12.79 5.94 -42.81
N TRP A 11 -12.16 7.09 -43.07
CA TRP A 11 -12.55 8.37 -42.42
C TRP A 11 -13.97 8.78 -42.76
N ILE A 12 -14.38 8.67 -44.00
CA ILE A 12 -15.74 8.99 -44.44
C ILE A 12 -16.75 8.07 -43.75
N ASN A 13 -16.48 6.76 -43.71
CA ASN A 13 -17.35 5.79 -43.03
C ASN A 13 -17.53 6.07 -41.55
N ILE A 14 -16.44 6.45 -40.85
CA ILE A 14 -16.45 6.83 -39.42
C ILE A 14 -17.34 8.06 -39.22
N MET A 15 -17.26 9.04 -40.15
CA MET A 15 -18.04 10.29 -40.06
C MET A 15 -19.53 10.07 -40.34
N GLU A 16 -19.90 9.13 -41.20
CA GLU A 16 -21.29 8.77 -41.45
C GLU A 16 -21.95 8.05 -40.28
N ASN A 17 -21.19 7.23 -39.54
CA ASN A 17 -21.71 6.42 -38.45
C ASN A 17 -21.25 6.88 -37.07
N LYS A 18 -21.19 8.17 -36.77
CA LYS A 18 -20.65 8.78 -35.53
C LYS A 18 -21.17 8.14 -34.25
N PHE A 19 -22.46 7.82 -34.18
CA PHE A 19 -23.07 7.25 -32.97
C PHE A 19 -22.58 5.82 -32.69
N LYS A 20 -22.42 4.97 -33.72
CA LYS A 20 -21.87 3.62 -33.58
C LYS A 20 -20.41 3.69 -33.10
N VAL A 21 -19.63 4.57 -33.74
CA VAL A 21 -18.21 4.76 -33.41
C VAL A 21 -18.04 5.25 -31.96
N LEU A 22 -18.85 6.20 -31.54
CA LEU A 22 -18.80 6.73 -30.17
C LEU A 22 -19.15 5.66 -29.14
N LEU A 23 -20.19 4.86 -29.40
CA LEU A 23 -20.61 3.80 -28.46
C LEU A 23 -19.56 2.68 -28.36
N THR A 24 -18.94 2.32 -29.49
CA THR A 24 -17.88 1.30 -29.52
C THR A 24 -16.57 1.75 -28.91
N SER A 25 -16.20 3.02 -29.15
CA SER A 25 -14.97 3.58 -28.58
C SER A 25 -15.06 3.79 -27.08
N LEU A 26 -16.27 3.85 -26.49
CA LEU A 26 -16.47 4.12 -25.08
C LEU A 26 -15.77 3.08 -24.17
N GLY A 27 -15.82 1.78 -24.52
CA GLY A 27 -15.10 0.74 -23.80
C GLY A 27 -13.58 0.94 -23.86
N ILE A 28 -13.04 1.36 -25.01
CA ILE A 28 -11.61 1.65 -25.16
C ILE A 28 -11.21 2.93 -24.44
N ILE A 29 -12.07 3.97 -24.50
CA ILE A 29 -11.85 5.22 -23.79
C ILE A 29 -11.71 4.96 -22.30
N VAL A 30 -12.66 4.21 -21.70
CA VAL A 30 -12.63 3.85 -20.30
C VAL A 30 -11.38 3.00 -19.98
N GLY A 31 -11.08 1.99 -20.80
CA GLY A 31 -9.92 1.13 -20.63
C GLY A 31 -8.59 1.91 -20.68
N ALA A 32 -8.43 2.79 -21.68
CA ALA A 32 -7.23 3.61 -21.82
C ALA A 32 -7.08 4.62 -20.66
N ALA A 33 -8.17 5.29 -20.27
CA ALA A 33 -8.17 6.18 -19.12
C ALA A 33 -7.80 5.45 -17.83
N THR A 34 -8.36 4.25 -17.61
CA THR A 34 -8.03 3.42 -16.44
C THR A 34 -6.56 3.02 -16.42
N ILE A 35 -5.96 2.59 -17.55
CA ILE A 35 -4.53 2.22 -17.59
C ILE A 35 -3.65 3.42 -17.26
N VAL A 36 -3.94 4.59 -17.82
CA VAL A 36 -3.17 5.81 -17.53
C VAL A 36 -3.22 6.15 -16.05
N LEU A 37 -4.42 6.15 -15.44
CA LEU A 37 -4.60 6.44 -14.02
C LEU A 37 -3.93 5.40 -13.12
N VAL A 38 -4.08 4.13 -13.43
CA VAL A 38 -3.48 3.03 -12.66
C VAL A 38 -1.96 3.12 -12.65
N ILE A 39 -1.34 3.37 -13.79
CA ILE A 39 0.11 3.50 -13.87
C ILE A 39 0.58 4.75 -13.14
N ALA A 40 -0.18 5.85 -13.24
CA ALA A 40 0.14 7.10 -12.56
C ALA A 40 0.02 6.97 -11.03
N ILE A 41 -1.01 6.30 -10.51
CA ILE A 41 -1.16 5.96 -9.09
C ILE A 41 -0.05 4.99 -8.63
N GLY A 42 0.25 3.97 -9.43
CA GLY A 42 1.31 3.00 -9.10
C GLY A 42 2.71 3.65 -9.02
N GLN A 43 2.99 4.64 -9.85
CA GLN A 43 4.24 5.40 -9.78
C GLN A 43 4.24 6.37 -8.61
N GLY A 44 3.13 7.06 -8.35
CA GLY A 44 2.96 7.89 -7.16
C GLY A 44 3.18 7.10 -5.88
N SER A 45 2.56 5.93 -5.74
CA SER A 45 2.75 5.05 -4.58
C SER A 45 4.20 4.59 -4.40
N LYS A 46 4.93 4.32 -5.49
CA LYS A 46 6.37 3.98 -5.40
C LYS A 46 7.21 5.18 -4.98
N ALA A 47 6.88 6.37 -5.46
CA ALA A 47 7.54 7.59 -5.06
C ALA A 47 7.28 7.92 -3.59
N ASP A 48 6.04 7.70 -3.10
CA ASP A 48 5.71 7.84 -1.69
C ASP A 48 6.53 6.88 -0.82
N VAL A 49 6.60 5.60 -1.22
CA VAL A 49 7.47 4.63 -0.53
C VAL A 49 8.93 5.10 -0.55
N ALA A 50 9.44 5.52 -1.69
CA ALA A 50 10.82 6.00 -1.79
C ALA A 50 11.08 7.24 -0.91
N ASP A 51 10.14 8.18 -0.85
CA ASP A 51 10.26 9.36 0.00
C ASP A 51 10.14 9.02 1.49
N GLN A 52 9.29 8.05 1.86
CA GLN A 52 9.17 7.55 3.23
C GLN A 52 10.47 6.93 3.76
N PHE A 53 11.22 6.26 2.89
CA PHE A 53 12.47 5.61 3.26
C PHE A 53 13.73 6.45 2.95
N LYS A 54 13.57 7.62 2.32
CA LYS A 54 14.71 8.46 1.89
C LYS A 54 15.59 8.92 3.06
N ASN A 55 14.97 9.19 4.20
CA ASN A 55 15.64 9.67 5.40
C ASN A 55 15.87 8.55 6.43
N LEU A 56 15.43 7.33 6.12
CA LEU A 56 15.64 6.19 6.99
C LEU A 56 17.07 5.68 6.85
N ASN A 57 17.70 5.39 7.97
CA ASN A 57 19.03 4.79 7.95
C ASN A 57 18.93 3.32 7.48
N ALA A 58 19.47 3.03 6.30
CA ALA A 58 19.37 1.70 5.68
C ALA A 58 20.08 0.59 6.50
N GLY A 59 20.98 0.98 7.40
CA GLY A 59 21.65 0.06 8.36
C GLY A 59 20.91 -0.13 9.68
N ALA A 60 19.76 0.52 9.89
CA ALA A 60 19.01 0.41 11.13
C ALA A 60 18.22 -0.90 11.20
N ILE A 61 18.39 -1.62 12.31
CA ILE A 61 17.75 -2.89 12.66
C ILE A 61 16.91 -2.66 13.90
N GLU A 62 15.60 -2.87 13.81
CA GLU A 62 14.69 -2.77 14.94
C GLU A 62 14.42 -4.14 15.55
N VAL A 63 14.51 -4.22 16.87
CA VAL A 63 14.22 -5.40 17.68
C VAL A 63 13.06 -5.09 18.60
N ARG A 64 12.03 -5.90 18.52
CA ARG A 64 10.84 -5.80 19.38
C ARG A 64 10.53 -7.15 20.03
N TYR A 65 10.04 -7.10 21.25
CA TYR A 65 9.51 -8.29 21.91
C TYR A 65 8.28 -8.81 21.18
N GLN A 66 8.25 -10.10 20.88
CA GLN A 66 7.07 -10.76 20.34
C GLN A 66 6.31 -11.44 21.47
N ALA A 67 5.25 -10.82 21.98
CA ALA A 67 4.37 -11.48 22.94
C ALA A 67 3.80 -12.76 22.29
N SER A 68 4.15 -13.92 22.81
CA SER A 68 3.63 -15.20 22.32
C SER A 68 2.13 -15.27 22.61
N MET A 69 1.29 -15.12 21.58
CA MET A 69 -0.17 -15.36 21.66
C MET A 69 -0.54 -16.84 21.86
N GLN A 70 0.34 -17.67 22.42
CA GLN A 70 0.07 -19.10 22.67
C GLN A 70 -0.92 -19.36 23.82
N GLY A 71 -1.42 -18.31 24.47
CA GLY A 71 -2.42 -18.45 25.56
C GLY A 71 -3.89 -18.43 25.16
N MET A 72 -4.25 -18.03 23.93
CA MET A 72 -5.66 -17.85 23.51
C MET A 72 -6.23 -18.91 22.56
N GLU A 73 -5.45 -19.93 22.19
CA GLU A 73 -5.90 -20.92 21.18
C GLU A 73 -6.63 -22.15 21.76
N ASN A 74 -7.07 -22.11 23.01
CA ASN A 74 -7.73 -23.29 23.61
C ASN A 74 -9.11 -23.00 24.21
N GLN A 75 -9.91 -22.09 23.63
CA GLN A 75 -11.35 -22.01 23.93
C GLN A 75 -12.18 -21.75 22.67
N GLY A 76 -12.59 -22.81 22.03
CA GLY A 76 -13.89 -22.85 21.36
C GLY A 76 -13.95 -22.73 19.85
N GLY A 77 -14.07 -23.87 19.18
CA GLY A 77 -14.91 -24.02 17.98
C GLY A 77 -14.22 -23.92 16.61
N PRO A 78 -14.44 -24.92 15.74
CA PRO A 78 -13.91 -24.92 14.38
C PRO A 78 -14.77 -24.01 13.48
N GLY A 79 -14.19 -22.92 12.98
CA GLY A 79 -14.81 -22.14 11.91
C GLY A 79 -14.57 -20.64 11.96
N GLY A 80 -13.50 -20.18 11.37
CA GLY A 80 -13.28 -18.75 11.14
C GLY A 80 -11.93 -18.48 10.50
N MET A 81 -11.92 -18.25 9.19
CA MET A 81 -10.71 -17.82 8.47
C MET A 81 -10.22 -16.46 8.98
N PRO A 82 -8.92 -16.26 9.19
CA PRO A 82 -8.35 -14.93 9.45
C PRO A 82 -8.19 -14.19 8.11
N GLY A 83 -9.10 -13.28 7.84
CA GLY A 83 -9.05 -12.38 6.70
C GLY A 83 -9.66 -11.05 7.10
N GLY A 84 -8.93 -10.24 7.84
CA GLY A 84 -9.31 -8.88 8.19
C GLY A 84 -8.45 -7.87 7.45
N PHE A 85 -8.91 -7.40 6.29
CA PHE A 85 -8.43 -6.16 5.69
C PHE A 85 -9.18 -4.98 6.32
N PRO A 86 -8.53 -3.89 6.72
CA PRO A 86 -9.21 -2.65 7.06
C PRO A 86 -9.63 -1.97 5.75
N GLY A 87 -10.84 -2.21 5.30
CA GLY A 87 -11.45 -1.57 4.15
C GLY A 87 -12.56 -0.64 4.60
N GLY A 88 -12.46 0.63 4.17
CA GLY A 88 -13.40 1.71 4.43
C GLY A 88 -14.84 1.38 4.07
N GLY A 89 -15.75 1.88 4.90
CA GLY A 89 -17.18 1.68 4.80
C GLY A 89 -17.82 2.36 3.61
N PHE A 90 -18.67 1.63 2.92
CA PHE A 90 -19.72 2.20 2.07
C PHE A 90 -21.06 2.02 2.76
N PRO A 91 -21.94 3.03 2.78
CA PRO A 91 -23.30 2.91 3.29
C PRO A 91 -24.22 2.38 2.18
N GLY A 92 -24.77 1.19 2.36
CA GLY A 92 -25.73 0.59 1.44
C GLY A 92 -26.85 -0.11 2.17
N GLY A 93 -28.02 0.49 2.08
CA GLY A 93 -29.40 0.05 2.10
C GLY A 93 -29.79 -1.30 2.72
N GLY A 94 -30.58 -1.24 3.81
CA GLY A 94 -31.20 -2.39 4.40
C GLY A 94 -32.35 -2.96 3.57
N MET A 95 -32.49 -4.28 3.62
CA MET A 95 -33.76 -4.99 3.36
C MET A 95 -34.06 -5.94 4.52
N PRO A 96 -35.32 -6.04 4.95
CA PRO A 96 -35.71 -6.80 6.12
C PRO A 96 -35.88 -8.29 5.78
N SER A 97 -35.24 -9.16 6.52
CA SER A 97 -35.49 -10.60 6.46
C SER A 97 -36.59 -11.00 7.46
N ARG A 98 -37.57 -11.59 6.89
CA ARG A 98 -38.80 -12.15 7.49
C ARG A 98 -38.44 -13.41 8.28
N GLY A 99 -38.93 -13.47 9.54
CA GLY A 99 -38.78 -14.63 10.40
C GLY A 99 -39.57 -15.84 9.94
N SER A 100 -39.07 -17.01 10.29
CA SER A 100 -39.85 -18.25 10.33
C SER A 100 -39.50 -18.99 11.61
N SER A 101 -40.54 -19.16 12.41
CA SER A 101 -40.62 -19.94 13.65
C SER A 101 -40.90 -21.42 13.36
N GLY A 102 -40.49 -22.27 14.27
CA GLY A 102 -40.96 -23.66 14.43
C GLY A 102 -39.78 -24.61 14.60
N GLY A 103 -39.65 -25.35 15.64
CA GLY A 103 -40.53 -26.13 16.43
C GLY A 103 -39.73 -27.23 17.12
N ASN A 104 -39.95 -27.32 18.34
CA ASN A 104 -39.56 -28.23 19.41
C ASN A 104 -39.70 -29.75 19.11
N ARG A 105 -38.77 -30.57 19.65
CA ARG A 105 -38.90 -31.92 20.24
C ARG A 105 -37.50 -32.57 20.26
N GLY A 106 -36.86 -32.93 21.38
CA GLY A 106 -37.31 -33.82 22.43
C GLY A 106 -36.63 -35.19 22.25
N GLY A 107 -35.75 -35.62 23.14
CA GLY A 107 -35.16 -36.96 23.11
C GLY A 107 -33.91 -37.10 23.97
N MET A 108 -34.07 -37.33 25.20
CA MET A 108 -33.63 -38.37 26.12
C MET A 108 -32.13 -38.71 26.21
N ALA A 109 -31.71 -38.64 27.46
CA ALA A 109 -30.49 -39.07 28.09
C ALA A 109 -30.26 -40.59 28.02
N VAL A 110 -28.99 -40.99 27.96
CA VAL A 110 -28.53 -42.19 28.66
C VAL A 110 -27.12 -41.93 29.20
N GLY A 111 -26.98 -41.98 30.51
CA GLY A 111 -25.71 -41.93 31.21
C GLY A 111 -25.01 -43.29 31.16
N PHE A 112 -23.68 -43.22 31.14
CA PHE A 112 -22.81 -44.32 31.60
C PHE A 112 -21.74 -43.77 32.51
N SER A 113 -21.89 -44.10 33.80
CA SER A 113 -20.86 -44.02 34.81
C SER A 113 -19.90 -45.19 34.63
N GLY A 114 -18.60 -44.90 34.62
CA GLY A 114 -17.55 -45.93 34.65
C GLY A 114 -16.33 -45.34 35.30
N GLY A 115 -16.23 -45.54 36.61
CA GLY A 115 -15.03 -45.20 37.36
C GLY A 115 -13.89 -46.16 37.04
N SER A 116 -12.68 -45.66 37.01
CA SER A 116 -11.48 -46.44 37.21
C SER A 116 -10.44 -45.60 37.97
N ARG A 117 -10.19 -46.00 39.16
CA ARG A 117 -9.04 -45.62 39.99
C ARG A 117 -7.78 -46.25 39.40
N GLY A 118 -6.72 -45.48 39.31
CA GLY A 118 -5.41 -46.02 38.98
C GLY A 118 -4.30 -44.96 38.86
N GLY A 119 -3.47 -44.87 39.94
CA GLY A 119 -2.07 -44.65 39.76
C GLY A 119 -1.52 -43.22 39.81
N MET A 120 -1.25 -42.75 41.01
CA MET A 120 -0.19 -41.74 41.27
C MET A 120 1.13 -42.20 40.68
N MET A 121 1.71 -41.41 39.78
CA MET A 121 3.14 -41.20 39.71
C MET A 121 3.33 -39.75 39.27
N GLY A 122 3.61 -38.90 40.25
CA GLY A 122 3.99 -37.52 40.04
C GLY A 122 5.33 -37.47 39.32
N SER A 123 5.31 -36.87 38.14
CA SER A 123 6.54 -36.34 37.54
C SER A 123 6.89 -35.03 38.27
N PRO A 124 8.08 -34.95 38.91
CA PRO A 124 8.53 -33.74 39.60
C PRO A 124 9.18 -32.74 38.63
N PHE A 125 8.80 -32.73 37.38
CA PHE A 125 9.15 -31.68 36.42
C PHE A 125 7.86 -31.03 35.86
N ALA A 126 7.04 -30.52 36.76
CA ALA A 126 6.20 -29.41 36.39
C ALA A 126 7.15 -28.20 36.26
N GLY A 127 7.58 -27.97 35.05
CA GLY A 127 8.37 -26.80 34.71
C GLY A 127 7.72 -25.58 35.34
N VAL A 128 8.46 -24.88 36.15
CA VAL A 128 8.23 -23.52 36.52
C VAL A 128 8.12 -22.78 35.17
N ARG A 129 6.88 -22.53 34.73
CA ARG A 129 6.64 -21.51 33.73
C ARG A 129 6.98 -20.21 34.45
N SER A 130 8.24 -19.82 34.37
CA SER A 130 8.62 -18.47 34.62
C SER A 130 7.87 -17.66 33.54
N ASN A 131 6.86 -16.93 33.97
CA ASN A 131 6.40 -15.78 33.23
C ASN A 131 7.60 -14.83 33.28
N VAL A 132 8.51 -14.97 32.35
CA VAL A 132 9.59 -14.01 32.15
C VAL A 132 8.91 -12.88 31.44
N ASP A 133 8.52 -11.85 32.17
CA ASP A 133 8.23 -10.53 31.60
C ASP A 133 9.57 -10.00 31.06
N ALA A 134 9.98 -10.50 29.90
CA ALA A 134 11.22 -10.10 29.25
C ALA A 134 10.92 -8.81 28.47
N THR A 135 10.95 -7.71 29.18
CA THR A 135 11.00 -6.39 28.55
C THR A 135 12.44 -6.07 28.18
N LEU A 136 12.66 -5.58 26.96
CA LEU A 136 13.97 -5.06 26.55
C LEU A 136 14.37 -3.90 27.47
N THR A 137 15.61 -3.86 27.89
CA THR A 137 16.15 -2.85 28.79
C THR A 137 17.37 -2.14 28.20
N TYR A 138 17.86 -1.10 28.85
CA TYR A 138 19.10 -0.46 28.41
C TYR A 138 20.32 -1.34 28.59
N ASP A 139 20.31 -2.27 29.57
CA ASP A 139 21.37 -3.24 29.76
C ASP A 139 21.51 -4.15 28.53
N ASP A 140 20.40 -4.53 27.89
CA ASP A 140 20.42 -5.30 26.65
C ASP A 140 21.10 -4.55 25.51
N VAL A 141 20.91 -3.21 25.46
CA VAL A 141 21.59 -2.34 24.48
C VAL A 141 23.11 -2.35 24.71
N GLU A 142 23.56 -2.26 25.97
CA GLU A 142 24.98 -2.32 26.30
C GLU A 142 25.60 -3.69 25.98
N GLU A 143 24.87 -4.77 26.26
CA GLU A 143 25.32 -6.13 25.92
C GLU A 143 25.37 -6.35 24.39
N LEU A 144 24.36 -5.88 23.64
CA LEU A 144 24.41 -5.92 22.18
C LEU A 144 25.59 -5.12 21.63
N ALA A 145 25.85 -3.93 22.17
CA ALA A 145 26.96 -3.10 21.75
C ALA A 145 28.34 -3.76 22.05
N LEU A 146 28.41 -4.62 23.05
CA LEU A 146 29.65 -5.33 23.44
C LEU A 146 29.87 -6.59 22.63
N PHE A 147 28.82 -7.37 22.37
CA PHE A 147 28.95 -8.76 21.85
C PHE A 147 28.67 -8.86 20.34
N VAL A 148 27.90 -7.94 19.75
CA VAL A 148 27.60 -7.99 18.33
C VAL A 148 28.66 -7.22 17.54
N PRO A 149 29.37 -7.85 16.59
CA PRO A 149 30.35 -7.18 15.74
C PRO A 149 29.68 -6.33 14.66
N ASN A 150 30.44 -5.40 14.07
CA ASN A 150 30.02 -4.56 12.93
C ASN A 150 28.81 -3.66 13.20
N ILE A 151 28.63 -3.22 14.44
CA ILE A 151 27.65 -2.20 14.80
C ILE A 151 28.32 -0.87 15.12
N THR A 152 27.72 0.22 14.70
CA THR A 152 28.17 1.59 14.99
C THR A 152 27.63 2.05 16.34
N THR A 153 26.36 1.80 16.61
CA THR A 153 25.68 2.19 17.84
C THR A 153 24.38 1.39 18.01
N ALA A 154 23.90 1.32 19.23
CA ALA A 154 22.59 0.78 19.55
C ALA A 154 21.86 1.72 20.51
N THR A 155 20.55 1.70 20.52
CA THR A 155 19.72 2.54 21.39
C THR A 155 18.39 1.87 21.69
N ILE A 156 17.74 2.30 22.74
CA ILE A 156 16.39 1.88 23.10
C ILE A 156 15.45 3.09 23.05
N SER A 157 14.24 2.86 22.60
CA SER A 157 13.17 3.85 22.56
C SER A 157 11.83 3.22 22.89
N ALA A 158 10.91 4.00 23.39
CA ALA A 158 9.52 3.60 23.58
C ALA A 158 8.61 4.73 23.14
N SER A 159 7.40 4.40 22.69
CA SER A 159 6.45 5.41 22.22
C SER A 159 5.04 5.13 22.68
N GLY A 160 4.28 6.20 22.96
CA GLY A 160 2.88 6.12 23.34
C GLY A 160 2.15 7.40 22.95
N SER A 161 0.81 7.38 22.96
CA SER A 161 -0.02 8.53 22.67
C SER A 161 -0.47 9.17 24.00
N TYR A 162 -0.25 10.48 24.14
CA TYR A 162 -0.57 11.22 25.36
C TYR A 162 -1.15 12.59 25.02
N PRO A 163 -2.02 13.12 25.91
CA PRO A 163 -2.59 14.45 25.74
C PRO A 163 -1.51 15.52 25.90
N VAL A 164 -1.50 16.45 24.97
CA VAL A 164 -0.57 17.57 24.90
C VAL A 164 -1.35 18.87 24.83
N LEU A 165 -0.94 19.86 25.62
CA LEU A 165 -1.46 21.21 25.61
C LEU A 165 -0.34 22.20 25.26
N GLY A 166 -0.50 22.88 24.14
CA GLY A 166 0.41 23.95 23.72
C GLY A 166 -0.01 25.34 24.21
N TYR A 167 0.82 26.35 23.94
CA TYR A 167 0.64 27.71 24.44
C TYR A 167 -0.67 28.40 24.01
N ASP A 168 -1.14 28.12 22.78
CA ASP A 168 -2.36 28.70 22.19
C ASP A 168 -3.49 27.69 21.96
N MET A 169 -3.39 26.48 22.53
CA MET A 169 -4.42 25.45 22.39
C MET A 169 -5.50 25.64 23.46
N GLU A 170 -6.78 25.58 23.07
CA GLU A 170 -7.92 25.65 23.99
C GLU A 170 -8.27 24.27 24.57
N GLU A 171 -7.92 23.18 23.88
CA GLU A 171 -8.19 21.80 24.29
C GLU A 171 -6.91 20.97 24.12
N GLU A 172 -6.81 19.90 24.92
CA GLU A 172 -5.73 18.91 24.79
C GLU A 172 -5.94 18.04 23.54
N GLU A 173 -4.88 17.80 22.80
CA GLU A 173 -4.86 16.88 21.66
C GLU A 173 -3.83 15.78 21.89
N ASP A 174 -4.14 14.57 21.38
CA ASP A 174 -3.26 13.41 21.52
C ASP A 174 -2.12 13.45 20.49
N TYR A 175 -0.88 13.50 21.00
CA TYR A 175 0.33 13.39 20.19
C TYR A 175 1.14 12.15 20.57
N THR A 176 1.93 11.67 19.62
CA THR A 176 2.86 10.57 19.87
C THR A 176 4.09 11.07 20.62
N ILE A 177 4.30 10.57 21.83
CA ILE A 177 5.48 10.87 22.64
C ILE A 177 6.46 9.71 22.49
N VAL A 178 7.72 10.04 22.22
CA VAL A 178 8.84 9.09 22.10
C VAL A 178 9.84 9.35 23.19
N GLY A 179 10.05 8.37 24.05
CA GLY A 179 11.17 8.34 24.98
C GLY A 179 12.41 7.83 24.26
N ALA A 180 13.49 8.59 24.25
CA ALA A 180 14.69 8.27 23.49
C ALA A 180 15.97 8.66 24.25
N TYR A 181 17.06 7.94 23.96
CA TYR A 181 18.42 8.31 24.36
C TYR A 181 19.10 9.18 23.31
N ALA A 182 20.22 9.80 23.64
CA ALA A 182 21.00 10.63 22.74
C ALA A 182 21.35 9.97 21.39
N ALA A 183 21.70 8.68 21.44
CA ALA A 183 22.05 7.90 20.25
C ALA A 183 20.91 7.72 19.25
N TYR A 184 19.66 7.91 19.67
CA TYR A 184 18.48 7.77 18.81
C TYR A 184 18.49 8.75 17.62
N ALA A 185 18.99 9.97 17.81
CA ALA A 185 19.13 10.94 16.74
C ALA A 185 20.02 10.43 15.59
N GLN A 186 21.12 9.77 15.93
CA GLN A 186 22.06 9.20 14.97
C GLN A 186 21.47 7.98 14.27
N VAL A 187 20.87 7.07 15.03
CA VAL A 187 20.27 5.83 14.49
C VAL A 187 19.11 6.14 13.54
N SER A 188 18.25 7.10 13.92
CA SER A 188 17.10 7.52 13.13
C SER A 188 17.40 8.63 12.13
N ASN A 189 18.68 9.01 11.97
CA ASN A 189 19.14 10.06 11.06
C ASN A 189 18.36 11.37 11.21
N LEU A 190 18.08 11.78 12.46
CA LEU A 190 17.30 12.99 12.76
C LEU A 190 18.15 14.24 12.51
N GLU A 191 17.62 15.20 11.77
CA GLU A 191 18.22 16.51 11.56
C GLU A 191 17.43 17.59 12.31
N LEU A 192 18.15 18.46 13.03
CA LEU A 192 17.55 19.60 13.72
C LEU A 192 17.43 20.82 12.80
N SER A 193 16.33 21.53 12.93
CA SER A 193 16.11 22.85 12.35
C SER A 193 16.60 23.95 13.28
N LEU A 194 16.44 23.78 14.60
CA LEU A 194 16.84 24.73 15.63
C LEU A 194 17.09 23.98 16.96
N GLY A 195 18.08 24.44 17.74
CA GLY A 195 18.40 23.86 19.05
C GLY A 195 19.20 22.58 18.98
N ASP A 196 19.14 21.80 20.06
CA ASP A 196 19.88 20.54 20.24
C ASP A 196 18.94 19.36 20.49
N PHE A 197 19.42 18.14 20.24
CA PHE A 197 18.69 16.93 20.62
C PHE A 197 18.96 16.58 22.08
N ILE A 198 18.19 15.64 22.63
CA ILE A 198 18.34 15.12 23.98
C ILE A 198 19.76 14.63 24.20
N THR A 199 20.37 15.01 25.30
CA THR A 199 21.71 14.62 25.71
C THR A 199 21.67 13.44 26.70
N GLN A 200 22.83 12.83 26.93
CA GLN A 200 22.93 11.80 27.98
C GLN A 200 22.72 12.39 29.37
N GLU A 201 23.19 13.62 29.62
CA GLU A 201 22.99 14.34 30.87
C GLU A 201 21.50 14.57 31.14
N ASP A 202 20.71 14.94 30.12
CA ASP A 202 19.25 15.09 30.25
C ASP A 202 18.57 13.79 30.68
N THR A 203 19.09 12.65 30.19
CA THR A 203 18.55 11.34 30.51
C THR A 203 18.92 10.91 31.94
N GLU A 204 20.15 11.17 32.38
CA GLU A 204 20.63 10.86 33.73
C GLU A 204 19.96 11.74 34.80
N ASP A 205 19.78 13.04 34.52
CA ASP A 205 19.20 14.01 35.42
C ASP A 205 17.66 14.01 35.46
N LEU A 206 17.01 13.16 34.63
CA LEU A 206 15.55 13.14 34.47
C LEU A 206 15.00 14.54 34.06
N SER A 207 15.76 15.22 33.20
CA SER A 207 15.42 16.59 32.76
C SER A 207 14.03 16.61 32.07
N ARG A 208 13.24 17.65 32.38
CA ARG A 208 11.95 17.85 31.73
C ARG A 208 12.13 18.73 30.50
N VAL A 209 12.76 18.17 29.49
CA VAL A 209 13.00 18.81 28.19
C VAL A 209 12.37 18.00 27.09
N CYS A 210 12.03 18.66 25.99
CA CYS A 210 11.47 17.99 24.81
C CYS A 210 12.00 18.56 23.51
N VAL A 211 11.99 17.72 22.47
CA VAL A 211 12.30 18.08 21.09
C VAL A 211 11.05 17.83 20.24
N LEU A 212 10.64 18.81 19.46
CA LEU A 212 9.42 18.74 18.66
C LEU A 212 9.72 18.25 17.23
N GLY A 213 8.84 17.42 16.70
CA GLY A 213 8.76 17.18 15.26
C GLY A 213 8.33 18.44 14.52
N SER A 214 8.70 18.55 13.26
CA SER A 214 8.44 19.76 12.47
C SER A 214 6.95 20.09 12.37
N ARG A 215 6.12 19.07 12.18
CA ARG A 215 4.67 19.25 12.03
C ARG A 215 3.99 19.61 13.34
N VAL A 216 4.38 18.97 14.44
CA VAL A 216 3.91 19.34 15.79
C VAL A 216 4.26 20.79 16.10
N CYS A 217 5.48 21.21 15.76
CA CYS A 217 5.91 22.59 15.93
C CYS A 217 5.08 23.57 15.10
N GLU A 218 4.78 23.25 13.84
CA GLU A 218 3.96 24.09 12.96
C GLU A 218 2.50 24.18 13.45
N GLU A 219 1.93 23.07 13.91
CA GLU A 219 0.54 23.01 14.39
C GLU A 219 0.36 23.78 15.70
N ILE A 220 1.31 23.68 16.67
CA ILE A 220 1.16 24.28 18.00
C ILE A 220 1.73 25.69 18.07
N PHE A 221 2.90 25.95 17.46
CA PHE A 221 3.65 27.20 17.63
C PHE A 221 3.81 28.00 16.33
N GLY A 222 3.47 27.42 15.19
CA GLY A 222 3.59 28.04 13.87
C GLY A 222 5.02 28.09 13.32
N THR A 223 6.05 28.39 14.16
CA THR A 223 7.45 28.43 13.73
C THR A 223 8.40 27.83 14.76
N ALA A 224 9.55 27.30 14.32
CA ALA A 224 10.58 26.76 15.21
C ALA A 224 11.15 27.82 16.18
N ALA A 225 11.26 29.07 15.74
CA ALA A 225 11.75 30.18 16.58
C ALA A 225 10.78 30.52 17.71
N THR A 226 9.47 30.37 17.50
CA THR A 226 8.45 30.58 18.51
C THR A 226 8.41 29.43 19.51
N ALA A 227 8.63 28.21 19.06
CA ALA A 227 8.62 27.01 19.89
C ALA A 227 9.85 26.93 20.82
N PHE A 228 11.03 27.34 20.34
CA PHE A 228 12.29 27.20 21.07
C PHE A 228 12.28 27.95 22.40
N ASN A 229 12.69 27.29 23.49
CA ASN A 229 12.63 27.76 24.87
C ASN A 229 11.21 28.05 25.40
N ASN A 230 10.17 27.63 24.70
CA ASN A 230 8.81 27.68 25.21
C ASN A 230 8.48 26.40 26.00
N VAL A 231 7.33 26.37 26.63
CA VAL A 231 6.88 25.24 27.45
C VAL A 231 5.76 24.51 26.75
N LEU A 232 5.83 23.17 26.75
CA LEU A 232 4.79 22.27 26.31
C LEU A 232 4.31 21.44 27.49
N THR A 233 3.01 21.38 27.72
CA THR A 233 2.42 20.54 28.78
C THR A 233 2.02 19.19 28.20
N ILE A 234 2.56 18.09 28.75
CA ILE A 234 2.27 16.71 28.35
C ILE A 234 1.74 15.99 29.58
N ASP A 235 0.54 15.41 29.49
CA ASP A 235 -0.14 14.73 30.60
C ASP A 235 -0.11 15.55 31.90
N GLY A 236 -0.41 16.85 31.80
CA GLY A 236 -0.44 17.79 32.94
C GLY A 236 0.93 18.16 33.52
N ARG A 237 2.04 17.89 32.83
CA ARG A 237 3.41 18.24 33.25
C ARG A 237 4.11 19.11 32.23
N ASP A 238 4.84 20.09 32.69
CA ASP A 238 5.54 21.06 31.86
C ASP A 238 6.92 20.56 31.44
N TYR A 239 7.21 20.69 30.12
CA TYR A 239 8.49 20.36 29.49
C TYR A 239 8.99 21.55 28.68
N THR A 240 10.29 21.86 28.80
CA THR A 240 10.91 22.94 28.05
C THR A 240 11.37 22.45 26.69
N ILE A 241 11.03 23.17 25.62
CA ILE A 241 11.40 22.82 24.25
C ILE A 241 12.86 23.25 24.01
N ILE A 242 13.77 22.27 23.83
CA ILE A 242 15.20 22.48 23.59
C ILE A 242 15.59 22.37 22.11
N GLY A 243 14.71 21.81 21.28
CA GLY A 243 15.00 21.65 19.87
C GLY A 243 13.73 21.42 19.04
N VAL A 244 13.89 21.67 17.74
CA VAL A 244 12.85 21.40 16.72
C VAL A 244 13.51 20.69 15.57
N LEU A 245 12.94 19.54 15.16
CA LEU A 245 13.43 18.77 14.02
C LEU A 245 13.13 19.48 12.69
N ARG A 246 13.98 19.22 11.71
CA ARG A 246 13.68 19.53 10.31
C ARG A 246 12.62 18.57 9.79
N SER A 247 11.77 19.01 8.86
CA SER A 247 10.82 18.13 8.23
C SER A 247 11.53 17.01 7.45
N MET A 248 11.22 15.77 7.84
CA MET A 248 11.80 14.55 7.28
C MET A 248 10.80 13.77 6.42
N GLY A 249 9.52 14.14 6.48
CA GLY A 249 8.42 13.44 5.83
C GLY A 249 7.90 12.25 6.64
N THR A 250 6.89 11.58 6.09
CA THR A 250 6.31 10.39 6.72
C THR A 250 7.22 9.18 6.56
N VAL A 251 7.46 8.45 7.65
CA VAL A 251 8.15 7.15 7.63
C VAL A 251 7.14 6.02 7.58
N SER A 252 7.47 4.97 6.85
CA SER A 252 6.58 3.83 6.56
C SER A 252 6.42 2.86 7.72
N SER A 253 7.39 2.81 8.61
CA SER A 253 7.36 1.94 9.80
C SER A 253 7.78 2.73 11.04
N GLY A 254 7.05 2.53 12.11
CA GLY A 254 7.33 3.21 13.37
C GLY A 254 6.68 4.59 13.47
N VAL A 255 7.24 5.43 14.32
CA VAL A 255 6.75 6.77 14.60
C VAL A 255 7.32 7.77 13.60
N SER A 256 6.45 8.56 12.96
CA SER A 256 6.90 9.62 12.06
C SER A 256 7.62 10.73 12.86
N PRO A 257 8.87 11.07 12.52
CA PRO A 257 9.61 12.11 13.21
C PRO A 257 8.92 13.48 13.19
N ASP A 258 8.18 13.78 12.14
CA ASP A 258 7.51 15.07 11.97
C ASP A 258 6.31 15.25 12.92
N THR A 259 5.67 14.13 13.34
CA THR A 259 4.46 14.14 14.18
C THR A 259 4.70 13.67 15.61
N ALA A 260 5.95 13.50 16.00
CA ALA A 260 6.33 13.04 17.34
C ALA A 260 6.93 14.15 18.21
N VAL A 261 6.81 13.96 19.51
CA VAL A 261 7.51 14.74 20.52
C VAL A 261 8.49 13.83 21.24
N TYR A 262 9.74 14.21 21.32
CA TYR A 262 10.81 13.41 21.92
C TYR A 262 11.12 13.88 23.33
N LEU A 263 11.23 12.96 24.27
CA LEU A 263 11.61 13.17 25.66
C LEU A 263 12.81 12.28 26.02
N PRO A 264 13.61 12.64 27.04
CA PRO A 264 14.58 11.70 27.60
C PRO A 264 13.90 10.39 28.02
N TYR A 265 14.47 9.25 27.65
CA TYR A 265 13.85 7.93 27.85
C TYR A 265 13.44 7.72 29.31
N THR A 266 14.37 7.95 30.24
CA THR A 266 14.12 7.78 31.67
C THR A 266 13.04 8.70 32.23
N THR A 267 12.93 9.92 31.67
CA THR A 267 11.88 10.87 32.02
C THR A 267 10.51 10.39 31.52
N ALA A 268 10.45 9.92 30.28
CA ALA A 268 9.23 9.38 29.67
C ALA A 268 8.78 8.08 30.39
N GLU A 269 9.71 7.17 30.66
CA GLU A 269 9.45 5.92 31.39
C GLU A 269 8.88 6.20 32.77
N LYS A 270 9.50 7.11 33.53
CA LYS A 270 9.10 7.41 34.91
C LYS A 270 7.77 8.13 35.02
N TYR A 271 7.48 9.06 34.10
CA TYR A 271 6.35 9.98 34.27
C TYR A 271 5.17 9.69 33.34
N LEU A 272 5.37 8.99 32.22
CA LEU A 272 4.34 8.75 31.22
C LEU A 272 4.08 7.25 31.00
N PHE A 273 5.11 6.46 30.72
CA PHE A 273 4.94 5.08 30.28
C PHE A 273 4.59 4.09 31.41
N GLY A 274 5.12 4.30 32.60
CA GLY A 274 4.78 3.51 33.79
C GLY A 274 4.98 1.99 33.64
N GLY A 275 5.87 1.56 32.77
CA GLY A 275 6.14 0.13 32.48
C GLY A 275 5.08 -0.57 31.66
N SER A 276 4.15 0.16 31.04
CA SER A 276 3.05 -0.42 30.23
C SER A 276 3.36 -0.49 28.73
N ILE A 277 4.51 0.00 28.29
CA ILE A 277 4.87 0.11 26.88
C ILE A 277 6.05 -0.77 26.59
N ASP A 278 5.96 -1.57 25.52
CA ASP A 278 7.04 -2.43 25.05
C ASP A 278 8.11 -1.58 24.35
N PRO A 279 9.34 -1.51 24.86
CA PRO A 279 10.41 -0.77 24.23
C PRO A 279 10.91 -1.46 22.97
N THR A 280 11.47 -0.65 22.07
CA THR A 280 12.12 -1.09 20.84
C THR A 280 13.60 -0.80 20.93
N VAL A 281 14.45 -1.82 20.77
CA VAL A 281 15.89 -1.62 20.60
C VAL A 281 16.18 -1.43 19.12
N THR A 282 16.97 -0.42 18.80
CA THR A 282 17.41 -0.15 17.43
C THR A 282 18.93 -0.20 17.38
N VAL A 283 19.45 -1.05 16.52
CA VAL A 283 20.89 -1.27 16.30
C VAL A 283 21.25 -0.71 14.92
N LEU A 284 22.35 0.02 14.82
CA LEU A 284 22.87 0.56 13.57
C LEU A 284 24.08 -0.25 13.12
N ALA A 285 23.96 -0.97 12.02
CA ALA A 285 25.07 -1.66 11.39
C ALA A 285 26.08 -0.67 10.80
N GLU A 286 27.37 -1.00 10.80
CA GLU A 286 28.44 -0.19 10.24
C GLU A 286 28.35 -0.11 8.70
N ASP A 287 28.00 -1.22 8.05
CA ASP A 287 27.77 -1.30 6.61
C ASP A 287 26.39 -1.90 6.33
N VAL A 288 25.68 -1.32 5.36
CA VAL A 288 24.39 -1.84 4.88
C VAL A 288 24.50 -3.26 4.34
N GLY A 289 25.68 -3.64 3.83
CA GLY A 289 25.95 -5.00 3.35
C GLY A 289 25.95 -6.05 4.45
N ASP A 290 26.26 -5.67 5.68
CA ASP A 290 26.38 -6.59 6.83
C ASP A 290 25.08 -6.70 7.64
N VAL A 291 24.04 -5.94 7.31
CA VAL A 291 22.75 -5.91 8.04
C VAL A 291 22.20 -7.32 8.30
N THR A 292 22.23 -8.21 7.31
CA THR A 292 21.70 -9.57 7.46
C THR A 292 22.50 -10.37 8.49
N GLN A 293 23.82 -10.21 8.52
CA GLN A 293 24.67 -10.89 9.48
C GLN A 293 24.53 -10.30 10.88
N VAL A 294 24.48 -8.98 10.98
CA VAL A 294 24.22 -8.29 12.26
C VAL A 294 22.87 -8.70 12.85
N MET A 295 21.82 -8.86 12.03
CA MET A 295 20.52 -9.37 12.50
C MET A 295 20.63 -10.77 13.10
N GLU A 296 21.38 -11.68 12.46
CA GLU A 296 21.61 -13.04 12.98
C GLU A 296 22.41 -13.01 14.29
N ASP A 297 23.45 -12.20 14.36
CA ASP A 297 24.27 -12.05 15.57
C ASP A 297 23.47 -11.41 16.73
N VAL A 298 22.59 -10.45 16.45
CA VAL A 298 21.65 -9.86 17.42
C VAL A 298 20.66 -10.91 17.94
N GLU A 299 20.09 -11.75 17.06
CA GLU A 299 19.17 -12.82 17.45
C GLU A 299 19.86 -13.84 18.35
N ILE A 300 21.07 -14.25 18.02
CA ILE A 300 21.87 -15.18 18.83
C ILE A 300 22.16 -14.58 20.20
N THR A 301 22.65 -13.33 20.23
CA THR A 301 23.01 -12.65 21.49
C THR A 301 21.80 -12.50 22.42
N LEU A 302 20.66 -12.06 21.89
CA LEU A 302 19.40 -11.89 22.64
C LEU A 302 18.84 -13.24 23.12
N SER A 303 19.01 -14.31 22.34
CA SER A 303 18.61 -15.67 22.76
C SER A 303 19.46 -16.21 23.91
N ASP A 304 20.70 -15.79 23.99
CA ASP A 304 21.62 -16.17 25.10
C ASP A 304 21.29 -15.35 26.37
N ILE A 305 20.96 -14.05 26.23
CA ILE A 305 20.58 -13.17 27.35
C ILE A 305 19.22 -13.56 27.92
N HIS A 306 18.23 -13.78 27.04
CA HIS A 306 16.85 -14.08 27.39
C HIS A 306 16.40 -15.46 26.85
N PRO A 307 16.79 -16.58 27.45
CA PRO A 307 16.44 -17.89 26.93
C PRO A 307 14.93 -18.14 26.90
N GLY A 308 14.42 -18.50 25.73
CA GLY A 308 12.99 -18.82 25.52
C GLY A 308 12.10 -17.65 25.21
N VAL A 309 12.66 -16.47 25.00
CA VAL A 309 11.98 -15.27 24.49
C VAL A 309 12.10 -15.22 22.97
N THR A 310 11.06 -14.80 22.28
CA THR A 310 11.07 -14.61 20.83
C THR A 310 11.02 -13.10 20.51
N TYR A 311 11.92 -12.65 19.65
CA TYR A 311 11.99 -11.29 19.19
C TYR A 311 11.59 -11.19 17.73
N THR A 312 10.97 -10.07 17.34
CA THR A 312 10.79 -9.70 15.95
C THR A 312 11.91 -8.75 15.57
N ILE A 313 12.78 -9.18 14.69
CA ILE A 313 13.92 -8.39 14.21
C ILE A 313 13.60 -7.98 12.77
N THR A 314 13.59 -6.68 12.51
CA THR A 314 13.28 -6.11 11.20
C THR A 314 14.31 -5.05 10.84
N ASP A 315 14.68 -4.98 9.58
CA ASP A 315 15.55 -3.94 9.06
C ASP A 315 14.78 -2.97 8.15
N ALA A 316 15.29 -1.75 8.05
CA ALA A 316 14.72 -0.71 7.19
C ALA A 316 14.68 -1.12 5.71
N GLY A 317 15.70 -1.84 5.25
CA GLY A 317 15.81 -2.32 3.88
C GLY A 317 14.75 -3.38 3.53
N SER A 318 14.48 -4.35 4.41
CA SER A 318 13.42 -5.34 4.20
C SER A 318 12.04 -4.73 4.31
N SER A 319 11.82 -3.78 5.21
CA SER A 319 10.57 -3.01 5.30
C SER A 319 10.30 -2.23 4.02
N MET A 320 11.30 -1.53 3.49
CA MET A 320 11.22 -0.84 2.19
C MET A 320 10.93 -1.82 1.05
N LYS A 321 11.61 -2.97 1.02
CA LYS A 321 11.39 -4.02 0.02
C LYS A 321 9.97 -4.58 0.09
N ALA A 322 9.45 -4.85 1.28
CA ALA A 322 8.08 -5.32 1.49
C ALA A 322 7.05 -4.27 1.04
N ALA A 323 7.25 -3.00 1.39
CA ALA A 323 6.38 -1.89 0.96
C ALA A 323 6.39 -1.74 -0.58
N THR A 324 7.57 -1.78 -1.20
CA THR A 324 7.71 -1.72 -2.66
C THR A 324 7.06 -2.92 -3.35
N GLN A 325 7.18 -4.12 -2.78
CA GLN A 325 6.56 -5.32 -3.30
C GLN A 325 5.03 -5.26 -3.19
N SER A 326 4.51 -4.73 -2.09
CA SER A 326 3.08 -4.47 -1.90
C SER A 326 2.55 -3.49 -2.95
N ALA A 327 3.23 -2.36 -3.17
CA ALA A 327 2.89 -1.38 -4.21
C ALA A 327 2.92 -1.98 -5.62
N ASN A 328 3.91 -2.84 -5.92
CA ASN A 328 3.97 -3.57 -7.19
C ASN A 328 2.81 -4.55 -7.37
N THR A 329 2.44 -5.29 -6.32
CA THR A 329 1.32 -6.23 -6.35
C THR A 329 0.00 -5.49 -6.59
N MET A 330 -0.22 -4.37 -5.89
CA MET A 330 -1.39 -3.51 -6.11
C MET A 330 -1.44 -2.98 -7.55
N SER A 331 -0.31 -2.51 -8.07
CA SER A 331 -0.20 -2.05 -9.47
C SER A 331 -0.55 -3.17 -10.46
N LEU A 332 -0.06 -4.40 -10.21
CA LEU A 332 -0.37 -5.56 -11.04
C LEU A 332 -1.86 -5.91 -11.03
N LEU A 333 -2.51 -5.88 -9.86
CA LEU A 333 -3.95 -6.12 -9.73
C LEU A 333 -4.75 -5.07 -10.52
N LEU A 334 -4.38 -3.80 -10.39
CA LEU A 334 -5.06 -2.71 -11.10
C LEU A 334 -4.88 -2.82 -12.63
N VAL A 335 -3.67 -3.17 -13.12
CA VAL A 335 -3.41 -3.42 -14.55
C VAL A 335 -4.22 -4.62 -15.04
N SER A 336 -4.38 -5.67 -14.22
CA SER A 336 -5.20 -6.82 -14.56
C SER A 336 -6.68 -6.44 -14.74
N ILE A 337 -7.23 -5.61 -13.85
CA ILE A 337 -8.59 -5.07 -13.95
C ILE A 337 -8.74 -4.23 -15.24
N ALA A 338 -7.80 -3.33 -15.50
CA ALA A 338 -7.79 -2.52 -16.71
C ALA A 338 -7.75 -3.39 -17.98
N SER A 339 -7.00 -4.49 -17.98
CA SER A 339 -6.95 -5.44 -19.08
C SER A 339 -8.31 -6.10 -19.34
N ILE A 340 -9.08 -6.43 -18.30
CA ILE A 340 -10.44 -6.95 -18.44
C ILE A 340 -11.34 -5.92 -19.11
N VAL A 341 -11.25 -4.66 -18.74
CA VAL A 341 -12.04 -3.57 -19.35
C VAL A 341 -11.71 -3.45 -20.84
N PHE A 342 -10.44 -3.60 -21.23
CA PHE A 342 -10.04 -3.63 -22.65
C PHE A 342 -10.64 -4.81 -23.42
N VAL A 343 -10.66 -6.01 -22.83
CA VAL A 343 -11.30 -7.17 -23.46
C VAL A 343 -12.79 -6.90 -23.69
N VAL A 344 -13.48 -6.37 -22.72
CA VAL A 344 -14.90 -6.00 -22.85
C VAL A 344 -15.11 -4.94 -23.95
N GLY A 345 -14.26 -3.91 -23.97
CA GLY A 345 -14.26 -2.90 -25.04
C GLY A 345 -13.97 -3.49 -26.42
N GLY A 346 -13.02 -4.43 -26.50
CA GLY A 346 -12.69 -5.15 -27.71
C GLY A 346 -13.85 -6.00 -28.25
N VAL A 347 -14.58 -6.71 -27.39
CA VAL A 347 -15.80 -7.42 -27.78
C VAL A 347 -16.85 -6.45 -28.32
N GLY A 348 -16.95 -5.25 -27.75
CA GLY A 348 -17.80 -4.18 -28.27
C GLY A 348 -17.44 -3.79 -29.72
N ILE A 349 -16.14 -3.59 -30.01
CA ILE A 349 -15.65 -3.32 -31.37
C ILE A 349 -16.02 -4.48 -32.30
N MET A 350 -15.73 -5.71 -31.90
CA MET A 350 -16.02 -6.90 -32.70
C MET A 350 -17.50 -6.97 -33.10
N ASN A 351 -18.42 -6.74 -32.14
CA ASN A 351 -19.86 -6.78 -32.40
C ASN A 351 -20.30 -5.71 -33.40
N VAL A 352 -19.79 -4.47 -33.26
CA VAL A 352 -20.16 -3.39 -34.19
C VAL A 352 -19.58 -3.61 -35.58
N LEU A 353 -18.35 -4.10 -35.68
CA LEU A 353 -17.78 -4.47 -36.99
C LEU A 353 -18.56 -5.61 -37.65
N PHE A 354 -19.10 -6.57 -36.91
CA PHE A 354 -20.00 -7.59 -37.47
C PHE A 354 -21.26 -6.98 -38.06
N VAL A 355 -21.89 -6.04 -37.33
CA VAL A 355 -23.06 -5.33 -37.83
C VAL A 355 -22.71 -4.52 -39.09
N SER A 356 -21.57 -3.82 -39.07
CA SER A 356 -21.07 -3.03 -40.20
C SER A 356 -20.82 -3.91 -41.45
N VAL A 357 -20.21 -5.09 -41.26
CA VAL A 357 -20.00 -6.05 -42.34
C VAL A 357 -21.34 -6.55 -42.92
N GLN A 358 -22.34 -6.84 -42.08
CA GLN A 358 -23.67 -7.28 -42.53
C GLN A 358 -24.39 -6.18 -43.30
N GLU A 359 -24.40 -4.94 -42.83
CA GLU A 359 -25.02 -3.79 -43.50
C GLU A 359 -24.38 -3.52 -44.88
N ARG A 360 -23.05 -3.73 -45.01
CA ARG A 360 -22.26 -3.47 -46.22
C ARG A 360 -21.97 -4.73 -47.05
N THR A 361 -22.66 -5.87 -46.78
CA THR A 361 -22.42 -7.15 -47.46
C THR A 361 -22.53 -7.01 -49.00
N ARG A 362 -23.54 -6.25 -49.51
CA ARG A 362 -23.73 -6.03 -50.96
C ARG A 362 -22.61 -5.17 -51.57
N GLU A 363 -22.13 -4.17 -50.89
CA GLU A 363 -20.99 -3.33 -51.32
C GLU A 363 -19.70 -4.19 -51.42
N ILE A 364 -19.44 -5.05 -50.43
CA ILE A 364 -18.32 -5.98 -50.43
C ILE A 364 -18.42 -6.96 -51.61
N GLY A 365 -19.65 -7.43 -51.91
CA GLY A 365 -19.95 -8.27 -53.09
C GLY A 365 -19.58 -7.60 -54.38
N ILE A 366 -19.99 -6.32 -54.58
CA ILE A 366 -19.69 -5.51 -55.79
C ILE A 366 -18.18 -5.29 -55.91
N LEU A 367 -17.48 -4.89 -54.83
CA LEU A 367 -16.04 -4.68 -54.84
C LEU A 367 -15.29 -5.96 -55.27
N LYS A 368 -15.72 -7.11 -54.78
CA LYS A 368 -15.14 -8.42 -55.17
C LYS A 368 -15.44 -8.80 -56.62
N ALA A 369 -16.65 -8.52 -57.11
CA ALA A 369 -17.01 -8.74 -58.49
C ALA A 369 -16.16 -7.89 -59.44
N LEU A 370 -15.78 -6.69 -59.03
CA LEU A 370 -14.87 -5.77 -59.73
C LEU A 370 -13.39 -6.16 -59.60
N GLY A 371 -13.05 -7.27 -58.90
CA GLY A 371 -11.69 -7.79 -58.81
C GLY A 371 -10.90 -7.34 -57.56
N CYS A 372 -11.55 -6.79 -56.56
CA CYS A 372 -10.86 -6.43 -55.29
C CYS A 372 -10.35 -7.69 -54.59
N SER A 373 -9.07 -7.68 -54.17
CA SER A 373 -8.45 -8.81 -53.52
C SER A 373 -8.95 -8.99 -52.09
N ARG A 374 -8.93 -10.25 -51.59
CA ARG A 374 -9.31 -10.56 -50.21
C ARG A 374 -8.47 -9.78 -49.20
N GLY A 375 -7.17 -9.57 -49.48
CA GLY A 375 -6.27 -8.82 -48.62
C GLY A 375 -6.64 -7.33 -48.50
N ASN A 376 -7.13 -6.73 -49.58
CA ASN A 376 -7.55 -5.32 -49.56
C ASN A 376 -8.80 -5.11 -48.68
N ILE A 377 -9.77 -6.02 -48.76
CA ILE A 377 -10.97 -5.98 -47.90
C ILE A 377 -10.62 -6.25 -46.46
N LEU A 378 -9.75 -7.22 -46.16
CA LEU A 378 -9.26 -7.46 -44.83
C LEU A 378 -8.57 -6.21 -44.24
N LEU A 379 -7.71 -5.59 -45.06
CA LEU A 379 -6.97 -4.40 -44.63
C LEU A 379 -7.90 -3.21 -44.38
N GLU A 380 -8.95 -3.03 -45.20
CA GLU A 380 -9.95 -1.95 -45.01
C GLU A 380 -10.64 -2.05 -43.66
N PHE A 381 -11.21 -3.20 -43.30
CA PHE A 381 -11.90 -3.41 -42.02
C PHE A 381 -10.92 -3.41 -40.81
N LEU A 382 -9.69 -3.91 -40.99
CA LEU A 382 -8.65 -3.82 -39.96
C LEU A 382 -8.24 -2.37 -39.70
N MET A 383 -8.10 -1.57 -40.75
CA MET A 383 -7.80 -0.14 -40.58
C MET A 383 -8.96 0.61 -39.92
N GLU A 384 -10.21 0.27 -40.25
CA GLU A 384 -11.40 0.84 -39.59
C GLU A 384 -11.38 0.54 -38.09
N SER A 385 -11.16 -0.71 -37.69
CA SER A 385 -11.01 -1.12 -36.29
C SER A 385 -9.88 -0.39 -35.58
N ASN A 386 -8.70 -0.32 -36.19
CA ASN A 386 -7.55 0.35 -35.62
C ASN A 386 -7.74 1.86 -35.48
N MET A 387 -8.41 2.51 -36.43
CA MET A 387 -8.73 3.92 -36.32
C MET A 387 -9.69 4.19 -35.16
N ILE A 388 -10.76 3.40 -35.02
CA ILE A 388 -11.71 3.52 -33.91
C ILE A 388 -11.01 3.34 -32.57
N SER A 389 -10.17 2.30 -32.46
CA SER A 389 -9.45 2.01 -31.23
C SER A 389 -8.37 3.06 -30.90
N THR A 390 -7.67 3.59 -31.88
CA THR A 390 -6.68 4.65 -31.69
C THR A 390 -7.34 5.95 -31.25
N PHE A 391 -8.47 6.33 -31.87
CA PHE A 391 -9.24 7.49 -31.41
C PHE A 391 -9.76 7.31 -29.99
N GLY A 392 -10.30 6.12 -29.67
CA GLY A 392 -10.73 5.77 -28.33
C GLY A 392 -9.55 5.83 -27.33
N GLY A 393 -8.40 5.30 -27.71
CA GLY A 393 -7.17 5.33 -26.91
C GLY A 393 -6.69 6.75 -26.63
N VAL A 394 -6.60 7.60 -27.65
CA VAL A 394 -6.19 9.01 -27.50
C VAL A 394 -7.19 9.79 -26.64
N ALA A 395 -8.48 9.61 -26.86
CA ALA A 395 -9.52 10.24 -26.05
C ALA A 395 -9.46 9.74 -24.59
N GLY A 396 -9.24 8.44 -24.37
CA GLY A 396 -9.08 7.84 -23.05
C GLY A 396 -7.85 8.38 -22.32
N VAL A 397 -6.71 8.48 -23.00
CA VAL A 397 -5.49 9.10 -22.45
C VAL A 397 -5.76 10.55 -22.05
N ALA A 398 -6.43 11.33 -22.91
CA ALA A 398 -6.75 12.73 -22.61
C ALA A 398 -7.67 12.85 -21.38
N ILE A 399 -8.71 12.02 -21.29
CA ILE A 399 -9.62 11.99 -20.13
C ILE A 399 -8.89 11.51 -18.88
N GLY A 400 -8.11 10.44 -18.95
CA GLY A 400 -7.32 9.93 -17.83
C GLY A 400 -6.35 10.97 -17.30
N SER A 401 -5.63 11.66 -18.18
CA SER A 401 -4.72 12.75 -17.80
C SER A 401 -5.46 13.96 -17.19
N ALA A 402 -6.64 14.28 -17.67
CA ALA A 402 -7.46 15.37 -17.13
C ALA A 402 -8.03 15.04 -15.73
N LEU A 403 -8.20 13.76 -15.40
CA LEU A 403 -8.68 13.31 -14.09
C LEU A 403 -7.58 13.26 -13.02
N MET A 404 -6.29 13.23 -13.38
CA MET A 404 -5.15 13.18 -12.43
C MET A 404 -5.20 14.30 -11.37
N PRO A 405 -5.39 15.59 -11.73
CA PRO A 405 -5.43 16.64 -10.72
C PRO A 405 -6.62 16.55 -9.77
N LEU A 406 -7.69 15.86 -10.17
CA LEU A 406 -8.84 15.60 -9.30
C LEU A 406 -8.49 14.57 -8.22
N LEU A 407 -7.72 13.52 -8.56
CA LEU A 407 -7.24 12.52 -7.61
C LEU A 407 -6.27 13.12 -6.59
N GLY A 408 -5.45 14.09 -7.00
CA GLY A 408 -4.58 14.82 -6.08
C GLY A 408 -5.31 15.58 -4.97
N ARG A 409 -6.61 15.90 -5.15
CA ARG A 409 -7.43 16.51 -4.09
C ARG A 409 -7.87 15.52 -3.00
N PHE A 410 -7.74 14.23 -3.24
CA PHE A 410 -8.03 13.16 -2.29
C PHE A 410 -6.76 12.65 -1.58
N ASP A 411 -5.73 13.48 -1.51
CA ASP A 411 -4.44 13.16 -0.88
C ASP A 411 -3.70 11.96 -1.50
N MET A 412 -4.04 11.65 -2.78
CA MET A 412 -3.38 10.60 -3.54
C MET A 412 -2.28 11.21 -4.40
N ARG A 413 -1.05 10.78 -4.21
CA ARG A 413 0.05 11.16 -5.09
C ARG A 413 -0.10 10.46 -6.42
N VAL A 414 -0.23 11.24 -7.48
CA VAL A 414 -0.40 10.77 -8.85
C VAL A 414 0.69 11.37 -9.71
N GLU A 415 1.57 10.53 -10.24
CA GLU A 415 2.65 10.97 -11.10
C GLU A 415 2.35 10.68 -12.58
N ALA A 416 2.34 11.73 -13.40
CA ALA A 416 2.13 11.58 -14.84
C ALA A 416 3.29 10.80 -15.47
N SER A 417 2.97 9.66 -16.10
CA SER A 417 3.95 8.77 -16.70
C SER A 417 3.82 8.71 -18.22
N ALA A 418 4.88 9.05 -18.92
CA ALA A 418 4.97 8.84 -20.36
C ALA A 418 4.84 7.35 -20.72
N ALA A 419 5.35 6.46 -19.87
CA ALA A 419 5.21 5.01 -20.06
C ALA A 419 3.73 4.57 -19.98
N GLY A 420 2.94 5.16 -19.08
CA GLY A 420 1.50 4.91 -18.97
C GLY A 420 0.73 5.30 -20.23
N VAL A 421 1.03 6.46 -20.78
CA VAL A 421 0.43 6.95 -22.03
C VAL A 421 0.77 6.02 -23.20
N VAL A 422 2.05 5.66 -23.35
CA VAL A 422 2.49 4.75 -24.43
C VAL A 422 1.83 3.38 -24.28
N MET A 423 1.78 2.85 -23.06
CA MET A 423 1.19 1.54 -22.79
C MET A 423 -0.32 1.53 -23.10
N ALA A 424 -1.07 2.56 -22.71
CA ALA A 424 -2.48 2.71 -23.02
C ALA A 424 -2.74 2.76 -24.54
N LEU A 425 -1.92 3.47 -25.30
CA LEU A 425 -2.03 3.54 -26.77
C LEU A 425 -1.68 2.20 -27.43
N VAL A 426 -0.62 1.52 -26.96
CA VAL A 426 -0.25 0.19 -27.46
C VAL A 426 -1.38 -0.81 -27.21
N PHE A 427 -1.95 -0.82 -26.01
CA PHE A 427 -3.11 -1.66 -25.70
C PHE A 427 -4.32 -1.34 -26.59
N ALA A 428 -4.62 -0.06 -26.84
CA ALA A 428 -5.72 0.34 -27.71
C ALA A 428 -5.52 -0.23 -29.14
N ILE A 429 -4.32 -0.08 -29.71
CA ILE A 429 -4.00 -0.59 -31.05
C ILE A 429 -4.08 -2.11 -31.08
N LEU A 430 -3.51 -2.80 -30.09
CA LEU A 430 -3.57 -4.25 -29.98
C LEU A 430 -5.03 -4.76 -29.91
N THR A 431 -5.87 -4.11 -29.11
CA THR A 431 -7.29 -4.45 -29.00
C THR A 431 -8.02 -4.27 -30.32
N GLY A 432 -7.83 -3.13 -31.00
CA GLY A 432 -8.39 -2.90 -32.32
C GLY A 432 -7.97 -3.95 -33.34
N THR A 433 -6.69 -4.31 -33.34
CA THR A 433 -6.16 -5.34 -34.27
C THR A 433 -6.72 -6.73 -33.95
N LEU A 434 -6.66 -7.17 -32.68
CA LEU A 434 -7.08 -8.51 -32.28
C LEU A 434 -8.58 -8.74 -32.49
N PHE A 435 -9.41 -7.82 -31.99
CA PHE A 435 -10.86 -7.95 -32.08
C PHE A 435 -11.43 -7.54 -33.43
N GLY A 436 -10.70 -6.72 -34.22
CA GLY A 436 -11.04 -6.38 -35.60
C GLY A 436 -10.70 -7.48 -36.60
N LEU A 437 -9.71 -8.33 -36.31
CA LEU A 437 -9.21 -9.35 -37.24
C LEU A 437 -10.29 -10.35 -37.63
N TYR A 438 -11.08 -10.85 -36.68
CA TYR A 438 -12.08 -11.88 -36.96
C TYR A 438 -13.23 -11.38 -37.87
N PRO A 439 -13.91 -10.25 -37.61
CA PRO A 439 -14.90 -9.71 -38.52
C PRO A 439 -14.32 -9.31 -39.89
N ALA A 440 -13.11 -8.74 -39.92
CA ALA A 440 -12.42 -8.42 -41.18
C ALA A 440 -12.13 -9.65 -42.03
N ALA A 441 -11.67 -10.74 -41.40
CA ALA A 441 -11.44 -12.00 -42.08
C ALA A 441 -12.75 -12.61 -42.65
N LYS A 442 -13.85 -12.51 -41.89
CA LYS A 442 -15.18 -12.95 -42.34
C LYS A 442 -15.68 -12.16 -43.51
N ALA A 443 -15.54 -10.80 -43.49
CA ALA A 443 -15.84 -9.96 -44.63
C ALA A 443 -15.01 -10.31 -45.89
N ALA A 444 -13.71 -10.54 -45.69
CA ALA A 444 -12.81 -10.95 -46.76
C ALA A 444 -13.10 -12.34 -47.30
N ALA A 445 -13.79 -13.23 -46.58
CA ALA A 445 -14.17 -14.57 -47.01
C ALA A 445 -15.49 -14.64 -47.79
N LEU A 446 -16.35 -13.61 -47.79
CA LEU A 446 -17.64 -13.58 -48.49
C LEU A 446 -17.47 -13.91 -49.98
N LYS A 447 -18.36 -14.74 -50.54
CA LYS A 447 -18.39 -14.98 -51.96
C LYS A 447 -19.25 -13.92 -52.68
N PRO A 448 -18.83 -13.40 -53.87
CA PRO A 448 -19.57 -12.38 -54.57
C PRO A 448 -21.04 -12.75 -54.87
N ILE A 449 -21.29 -14.00 -55.20
CA ILE A 449 -22.64 -14.49 -55.52
C ILE A 449 -23.53 -14.48 -54.29
N ASP A 450 -23.02 -14.96 -53.16
CA ASP A 450 -23.79 -15.01 -51.91
C ASP A 450 -24.04 -13.60 -51.35
N ALA A 451 -23.07 -12.69 -51.54
CA ALA A 451 -23.15 -11.30 -51.07
C ALA A 451 -24.13 -10.42 -51.92
N LEU A 452 -24.27 -10.70 -53.21
CA LEU A 452 -25.18 -10.01 -54.11
C LEU A 452 -26.65 -10.48 -54.00
N ASN A 453 -26.86 -11.73 -53.55
CA ASN A 453 -28.19 -12.32 -53.33
C ASN A 453 -28.72 -12.11 -51.90
N HIS A 454 -27.99 -11.39 -51.04
CA HIS A 454 -28.44 -11.04 -49.70
C HIS A 454 -29.43 -9.89 -49.77
N GLU A 455 -30.71 -10.16 -49.42
CA GLU A 455 -31.76 -9.13 -49.24
C GLU A 455 -31.61 -8.40 -47.93
#